data_0fc259d8b72b895860cef185835c31d0
#
_entry.id   0fc259d8b72b895860cef185835c31d0
#
_cell.length_a   1.000
_cell.length_b   1.000
_cell.length_c   1.000
_cell.angle_alpha   90.00
_cell.angle_beta   90.00
_cell.angle_gamma   90.00
#
_symmetry.space_group_name_H-M   'P 1'
#
loop_
_entity.id
_entity.type
_entity.pdbx_description
1 polymer ?
#
loop_
_entity_poly.entity_id
_entity_poly.type
_entity_poly.pdbx_seq_one_letter_code
_entity_poly.pdbx_strand_id
1 'polypeptide(L)'
;MAVNRTPVLKRCRSLGLEPMYLGYDKKSNRTNARAGKKVSEYGLQLREKQKAKFIYGVLEKPFRNYYKKADKMKGMTGTNLMILLECRLDSVIFRMGFARTRREARQVVDHKHVLVNGKCVN
;
A
#
# COMPACT_ATOMS: atom_id res chain seq x y z
N MET A 1 -12.10 1.81 13.10
CA MET A 1 -11.60 1.86 11.70
C MET A 1 -11.11 0.48 11.27
N ALA A 2 -11.39 0.06 10.03
CA ALA A 2 -10.93 -1.24 9.53
C ALA A 2 -9.41 -1.22 9.29
N VAL A 3 -8.67 -2.05 10.00
CA VAL A 3 -7.21 -2.12 9.92
C VAL A 3 -6.79 -3.35 9.11
N ASN A 4 -5.81 -3.19 8.23
CA ASN A 4 -5.21 -4.31 7.51
C ASN A 4 -4.25 -5.09 8.42
N ARG A 5 -4.69 -6.24 8.94
CA ARG A 5 -3.91 -7.13 9.83
C ARG A 5 -3.23 -8.29 9.10
N THR A 6 -3.15 -8.24 7.78
CA THR A 6 -2.56 -9.32 6.97
C THR A 6 -1.09 -9.55 7.35
N PRO A 7 -0.63 -10.80 7.55
CA PRO A 7 0.79 -11.11 7.82
C PRO A 7 1.68 -10.66 6.66
N VAL A 8 2.66 -9.79 6.97
CA VAL A 8 3.48 -9.12 5.95
C VAL A 8 4.31 -10.10 5.13
N LEU A 9 5.13 -10.92 5.76
CA LEU A 9 6.02 -11.84 5.06
C LEU A 9 5.28 -12.87 4.19
N LYS A 10 4.16 -13.38 4.69
CA LYS A 10 3.31 -14.31 3.93
C LYS A 10 2.73 -13.62 2.69
N ARG A 11 2.28 -12.39 2.84
CA ARG A 11 1.68 -11.64 1.74
C ARG A 11 2.72 -11.19 0.72
N CYS A 12 3.89 -10.73 1.16
CA CYS A 12 5.01 -10.39 0.28
C CYS A 12 5.39 -11.57 -0.61
N ARG A 13 5.54 -12.78 -0.05
CA ARG A 13 5.82 -13.99 -0.84
C ARG A 13 4.73 -14.26 -1.88
N SER A 14 3.47 -14.17 -1.51
CA SER A 14 2.35 -14.45 -2.42
C SER A 14 2.26 -13.46 -3.58
N LEU A 15 2.72 -12.22 -3.37
CA LEU A 15 2.69 -11.14 -4.36
C LEU A 15 4.01 -10.97 -5.11
N GLY A 16 5.08 -11.65 -4.69
CA GLY A 16 6.42 -11.46 -5.24
C GLY A 16 7.03 -10.11 -4.89
N LEU A 17 6.75 -9.58 -3.70
CA LEU A 17 7.31 -8.33 -3.18
C LEU A 17 8.40 -8.62 -2.16
N GLU A 18 9.46 -7.83 -2.17
CA GLU A 18 10.46 -7.86 -1.11
C GLU A 18 9.95 -7.07 0.11
N PRO A 19 10.06 -7.64 1.34
CA PRO A 19 9.64 -6.96 2.56
C PRO A 19 10.35 -5.62 2.80
N MET A 20 11.56 -5.46 2.27
CA MET A 20 12.36 -4.25 2.38
C MET A 20 11.67 -3.02 1.82
N TYR A 21 10.91 -3.15 0.71
CA TYR A 21 10.10 -2.05 0.14
C TYR A 21 9.02 -1.53 1.10
N LEU A 22 8.64 -2.33 2.07
CA LEU A 22 7.63 -1.98 3.08
C LEU A 22 8.26 -1.53 4.40
N GLY A 23 9.60 -1.47 4.47
CA GLY A 23 10.34 -1.09 5.67
C GLY A 23 10.57 -2.25 6.66
N TYR A 24 10.48 -3.50 6.23
CA TYR A 24 10.73 -4.68 7.08
C TYR A 24 12.05 -5.36 6.73
N ASP A 25 12.96 -5.46 7.69
CA ASP A 25 14.30 -6.08 7.51
C ASP A 25 14.27 -7.62 7.55
N LYS A 26 13.13 -8.20 7.94
CA LYS A 26 12.99 -9.66 8.07
C LYS A 26 12.84 -10.32 6.70
N LYS A 27 13.70 -11.32 6.44
CA LYS A 27 13.60 -12.20 5.28
C LYS A 27 12.84 -13.47 5.64
N SER A 28 12.15 -14.05 4.66
CA SER A 28 11.48 -15.33 4.81
C SER A 28 12.30 -16.42 4.13
N ASN A 29 12.67 -17.49 4.87
CA ASN A 29 13.36 -18.63 4.32
C ASN A 29 12.45 -19.62 3.56
N ARG A 30 11.13 -19.34 3.56
CA ARG A 30 10.15 -20.17 2.85
C ARG A 30 9.99 -19.71 1.42
N THR A 31 10.12 -20.63 0.47
CA THR A 31 9.80 -20.38 -0.95
C THR A 31 8.30 -20.56 -1.21
N ASN A 32 7.83 -19.96 -2.31
CA ASN A 32 6.44 -20.17 -2.75
C ASN A 32 6.29 -21.57 -3.35
N ALA A 33 5.51 -22.42 -2.71
CA ALA A 33 5.16 -23.76 -3.23
C ALA A 33 4.41 -23.70 -4.60
N ARG A 34 3.98 -22.52 -5.04
CA ARG A 34 3.24 -22.32 -6.30
C ARG A 34 4.09 -21.67 -7.40
N ALA A 35 5.39 -21.63 -7.27
CA ALA A 35 6.31 -20.93 -8.18
C ALA A 35 6.27 -21.43 -9.63
N GLY A 36 5.81 -22.63 -9.90
CA GLY A 36 5.73 -23.21 -11.25
C GLY A 36 4.35 -23.15 -11.93
N LYS A 37 3.33 -22.61 -11.28
CA LYS A 37 1.98 -22.59 -11.87
C LYS A 37 1.82 -21.43 -12.85
N LYS A 38 1.48 -21.74 -14.11
CA LYS A 38 1.17 -20.73 -15.12
C LYS A 38 0.02 -19.84 -14.64
N VAL A 39 0.25 -18.53 -14.62
CA VAL A 39 -0.75 -17.53 -14.20
C VAL A 39 -1.43 -16.98 -15.44
N SER A 40 -2.77 -16.90 -15.43
CA SER A 40 -3.55 -16.28 -16.50
C SER A 40 -3.29 -14.78 -16.55
N GLU A 41 -3.57 -14.13 -17.68
CA GLU A 41 -3.46 -12.68 -17.84
C GLU A 41 -4.31 -11.93 -16.79
N TYR A 42 -5.55 -12.36 -16.59
CA TYR A 42 -6.41 -11.83 -15.52
C TYR A 42 -5.74 -11.95 -14.13
N GLY A 43 -5.10 -13.08 -13.86
CA GLY A 43 -4.38 -13.31 -12.60
C GLY A 43 -3.19 -12.37 -12.43
N LEU A 44 -2.49 -12.02 -13.51
CA LEU A 44 -1.40 -11.03 -13.48
C LEU A 44 -1.93 -9.63 -13.15
N GLN A 45 -2.96 -9.18 -13.83
CA GLN A 45 -3.59 -7.87 -13.57
C GLN A 45 -4.14 -7.78 -12.15
N LEU A 46 -4.79 -8.83 -11.66
CA LEU A 46 -5.25 -8.90 -10.27
C LEU A 46 -4.09 -8.82 -9.29
N ARG A 47 -2.96 -9.48 -9.57
CA ARG A 47 -1.77 -9.45 -8.73
C ARG A 47 -1.19 -8.04 -8.62
N GLU A 48 -1.09 -7.30 -9.72
CA GLU A 48 -0.61 -5.92 -9.72
C GLU A 48 -1.52 -4.99 -8.88
N LYS A 49 -2.82 -5.11 -9.04
CA LYS A 49 -3.79 -4.41 -8.19
C LYS A 49 -3.58 -4.75 -6.70
N GLN A 50 -3.39 -6.02 -6.37
CA GLN A 50 -3.17 -6.46 -4.99
C GLN A 50 -1.82 -5.98 -4.43
N LYS A 51 -0.77 -5.88 -5.26
CA LYS A 51 0.51 -5.27 -4.87
C LYS A 51 0.31 -3.82 -4.44
N ALA A 52 -0.32 -2.99 -5.29
CA ALA A 52 -0.58 -1.59 -4.98
C ALA A 52 -1.37 -1.44 -3.67
N LYS A 53 -2.47 -2.17 -3.51
CA LYS A 53 -3.26 -2.16 -2.28
C LYS A 53 -2.44 -2.53 -1.04
N PHE A 54 -1.60 -3.52 -1.16
CA PHE A 54 -0.81 -4.02 -0.03
C PHE A 54 0.32 -3.05 0.35
N ILE A 55 1.01 -2.48 -0.62
CA ILE A 55 2.09 -1.49 -0.39
C ILE A 55 1.54 -0.28 0.38
N TYR A 56 0.41 0.25 -0.05
CA TYR A 56 -0.20 1.43 0.60
C TYR A 56 -1.11 1.08 1.79
N GLY A 57 -1.33 -0.19 2.06
CA GLY A 57 -2.18 -0.65 3.17
C GLY A 57 -3.65 -0.27 3.03
N VAL A 58 -4.12 -0.05 1.80
CA VAL A 58 -5.48 0.40 1.50
C VAL A 58 -6.42 -0.79 1.32
N LEU A 59 -7.60 -0.75 1.92
CA LEU A 59 -8.64 -1.74 1.75
C LEU A 59 -9.38 -1.57 0.40
N GLU A 60 -10.14 -2.60 -0.01
CA GLU A 60 -10.79 -2.64 -1.33
C GLU A 60 -11.71 -1.44 -1.59
N LYS A 61 -12.59 -1.12 -0.66
CA LYS A 61 -13.56 -0.02 -0.82
C LYS A 61 -12.89 1.35 -0.99
N PRO A 62 -11.97 1.78 -0.11
CA PRO A 62 -11.20 3.00 -0.31
C PRO A 62 -10.36 2.99 -1.60
N PHE A 63 -9.74 1.87 -1.95
CA PHE A 63 -8.97 1.76 -3.18
C PHE A 63 -9.82 1.98 -4.43
N ARG A 64 -11.03 1.41 -4.46
CA ARG A 64 -12.00 1.64 -5.53
C ARG A 64 -12.41 3.11 -5.64
N ASN A 65 -12.55 3.80 -4.50
CA ASN A 65 -12.86 5.24 -4.50
C ASN A 65 -11.70 6.08 -5.07
N TYR A 66 -10.44 5.73 -4.76
CA TYR A 66 -9.28 6.36 -5.38
C TYR A 66 -9.22 6.12 -6.87
N TYR A 67 -9.51 4.89 -7.32
CA TYR A 67 -9.57 4.58 -8.73
C TYR A 67 -10.62 5.41 -9.48
N LYS A 68 -11.84 5.51 -8.93
CA LYS A 68 -12.91 6.35 -9.51
C LYS A 68 -12.53 7.84 -9.58
N LYS A 69 -11.75 8.35 -8.62
CA LYS A 69 -11.22 9.71 -8.66
C LYS A 69 -10.16 9.86 -9.75
N ALA A 70 -9.23 8.93 -9.81
CA ALA A 70 -8.15 8.92 -10.80
C ALA A 70 -8.68 8.86 -12.23
N ASP A 71 -9.75 8.09 -12.46
CA ASP A 71 -10.39 7.94 -13.76
C ASP A 71 -11.04 9.23 -14.27
N LYS A 72 -11.52 10.09 -13.37
CA LYS A 72 -12.08 11.41 -13.69
C LYS A 72 -11.02 12.50 -13.94
N MET A 73 -9.77 12.23 -13.58
CA MET A 73 -8.68 13.20 -13.78
C MET A 73 -8.14 13.10 -15.21
N LYS A 74 -7.69 14.23 -15.76
CA LYS A 74 -7.00 14.25 -17.05
C LYS A 74 -5.69 13.46 -16.98
N GLY A 75 -5.38 12.71 -18.02
CA GLY A 75 -4.15 11.91 -18.13
C GLY A 75 -4.37 10.41 -17.91
N MET A 76 -3.30 9.68 -17.68
CA MET A 76 -3.35 8.23 -17.47
C MET A 76 -3.91 7.89 -16.09
N THR A 77 -4.99 7.11 -16.05
CA THR A 77 -5.65 6.69 -14.81
C THR A 77 -4.69 6.01 -13.82
N GLY A 78 -3.78 5.17 -14.31
CA GLY A 78 -2.77 4.49 -13.47
C GLY A 78 -1.83 5.47 -12.78
N THR A 79 -1.29 6.44 -13.51
CA THR A 79 -0.42 7.50 -12.96
C THR A 79 -1.19 8.36 -11.94
N ASN A 80 -2.39 8.79 -12.28
CA ASN A 80 -3.25 9.56 -11.39
C ASN A 80 -3.56 8.81 -10.10
N LEU A 81 -3.82 7.50 -10.19
CA LEU A 81 -4.05 6.64 -9.02
C LEU A 81 -2.83 6.60 -8.11
N MET A 82 -1.63 6.43 -8.67
CA MET A 82 -0.39 6.42 -7.89
C MET A 82 -0.14 7.76 -7.21
N ILE A 83 -0.36 8.86 -7.90
CA ILE A 83 -0.28 10.23 -7.32
C ILE A 83 -1.23 10.37 -6.14
N LEU A 84 -2.50 9.98 -6.28
CA LEU A 84 -3.48 10.04 -5.20
C LEU A 84 -3.10 9.18 -3.99
N LEU A 85 -2.50 8.02 -4.21
CA LEU A 85 -2.03 7.14 -3.13
C LEU A 85 -0.78 7.70 -2.42
N GLU A 86 0.14 8.33 -3.15
CA GLU A 86 1.32 8.99 -2.55
C GLU A 86 0.95 10.29 -1.83
N CYS A 87 -0.08 11.01 -2.27
CA CYS A 87 -0.58 12.24 -1.60
C CYS A 87 -1.30 11.97 -0.26
N ARG A 88 -1.47 10.72 0.14
CA ARG A 88 -2.05 10.40 1.46
C ARG A 88 -1.07 10.82 2.56
N LEU A 89 -1.61 11.36 3.66
CA LEU A 89 -0.80 11.84 4.77
C LEU A 89 0.11 10.74 5.37
N ASP A 90 -0.39 9.52 5.50
CA ASP A 90 0.39 8.38 5.97
C ASP A 90 1.56 8.03 5.03
N SER A 91 1.36 8.12 3.72
CA SER A 91 2.43 7.94 2.72
C SER A 91 3.46 9.06 2.79
N VAL A 92 3.02 10.31 2.94
CA VAL A 92 3.90 11.47 3.08
C VAL A 92 4.78 11.33 4.32
N ILE A 93 4.20 11.01 5.48
CA ILE A 93 4.92 10.80 6.75
C ILE A 93 5.95 9.66 6.62
N PHE A 94 5.59 8.58 5.96
CA PHE A 94 6.52 7.49 5.66
C PHE A 94 7.68 7.95 4.76
N ARG A 95 7.39 8.70 3.69
CA ARG A 95 8.40 9.22 2.76
C ARG A 95 9.34 10.25 3.40
N MET A 96 8.83 11.04 4.34
CA MET A 96 9.64 12.00 5.12
C MET A 96 10.55 11.32 6.15
N GLY A 97 10.43 10.02 6.37
CA GLY A 97 11.26 9.26 7.30
C GLY A 97 10.82 9.31 8.76
N PHE A 98 9.66 9.86 9.08
CA PHE A 98 9.13 9.90 10.45
C PHE A 98 8.65 8.55 10.97
N ALA A 99 8.44 7.58 10.08
CA ALA A 99 8.04 6.23 10.42
C ALA A 99 8.79 5.21 9.57
N ARG A 100 9.11 4.06 10.13
CA ARG A 100 9.83 2.98 9.43
C ARG A 100 8.96 2.22 8.45
N THR A 101 7.64 2.20 8.71
CA THR A 101 6.66 1.51 7.86
C THR A 101 5.42 2.39 7.66
N ARG A 102 4.67 2.15 6.57
CA ARG A 102 3.39 2.84 6.35
C ARG A 102 2.35 2.51 7.42
N ARG A 103 2.41 1.34 8.05
CA ARG A 103 1.53 0.98 9.17
C ARG A 103 1.80 1.84 10.40
N GLU A 104 3.07 2.05 10.72
CA GLU A 104 3.50 2.94 11.79
C GLU A 104 3.11 4.40 11.48
N ALA A 105 3.39 4.87 10.25
CA ALA A 105 2.96 6.19 9.80
C ALA A 105 1.45 6.39 9.97
N ARG A 106 0.67 5.39 9.61
CA ARG A 106 -0.78 5.41 9.78
C ARG A 106 -1.18 5.54 11.26
N GLN A 107 -0.52 4.80 12.13
CA GLN A 107 -0.77 4.89 13.58
C GLN A 107 -0.45 6.28 14.13
N VAL A 108 0.67 6.86 13.72
CA VAL A 108 1.08 8.23 14.12
C VAL A 108 0.04 9.26 13.69
N VAL A 109 -0.50 9.14 12.48
CA VAL A 109 -1.58 10.01 11.98
C VAL A 109 -2.87 9.80 12.76
N ASP A 110 -3.30 8.55 12.95
CA ASP A 110 -4.56 8.21 13.63
C ASP A 110 -4.55 8.65 15.11
N HIS A 111 -3.37 8.66 15.73
CA HIS A 111 -3.18 9.15 17.10
C HIS A 111 -2.99 10.68 17.20
N LYS A 112 -3.18 11.40 16.08
CA LYS A 112 -3.13 12.88 16.02
C LYS A 112 -1.77 13.49 16.40
N HIS A 113 -0.68 12.74 16.20
CA HIS A 113 0.68 13.25 16.42
C HIS A 113 1.21 14.13 15.27
N VAL A 114 0.41 14.30 14.22
CA VAL A 114 0.80 15.08 13.03
C VAL A 114 -0.12 16.28 12.87
N LEU A 115 0.48 17.44 12.70
CA LEU A 115 -0.21 18.68 12.39
C LEU A 115 0.09 19.07 10.94
N VAL A 116 -0.93 19.51 10.22
CA VAL A 116 -0.79 20.12 8.89
C VAL A 116 -1.25 21.57 9.01
N ASN A 117 -0.33 22.52 8.78
CA ASN A 117 -0.60 23.96 8.98
C ASN A 117 -1.16 24.27 10.39
N GLY A 118 -0.62 23.65 11.43
CA GLY A 118 -1.06 23.81 12.80
C GLY A 118 -2.37 23.13 13.19
N LYS A 119 -2.99 22.37 12.29
CA LYS A 119 -4.25 21.64 12.55
C LYS A 119 -4.05 20.14 12.54
N CYS A 120 -4.66 19.44 13.51
CA CYS A 120 -4.72 17.98 13.49
C CYS A 120 -5.58 17.51 12.31
N VAL A 121 -5.04 16.59 11.52
CA VAL A 121 -5.71 16.00 10.35
C VAL A 121 -5.69 14.47 10.47
N ASN A 122 -6.76 13.84 10.04
CA ASN A 122 -6.89 12.38 9.93
C ASN A 122 -6.79 11.91 8.49
#